data_84857972ce2c2b9ba16842a39c38230d
#
_entry.id   84857972ce2c2b9ba16842a39c38230d
#
_cell.length_a   1.000
_cell.length_b   1.000
_cell.length_c   1.000
_cell.angle_alpha   90.00
_cell.angle_beta   90.00
_cell.angle_gamma   90.00
#
_symmetry.space_group_name_H-M   'P 1'
#
loop_
_entity.id
_entity.type
_entity.pdbx_description
1 polymer ?
#
loop_
_entity_poly.entity_id
_entity_poly.type
_entity_poly.pdbx_seq_one_letter_code
_entity_poly.pdbx_strand_id
1 'polypeptide(L)'
;FDLNNPYKLIYETDNNISAKEKQKLLNKMWRNQCINDTYEPGSTFKVVTATAALEEGAVTIDSKFNCPGFKIVEDRKIRCHKITGHGSEDFVHGAMNSCNPVFIEVGLRLGAERYYSYFRQFGLLKKTGIDLPGEAGTIMHKMENMGEVELATVSFGQSFQITPIQLATTVCSLINGGRRITPHFGVAVESPGGGTVRELEYPVETGILPEDISATVRMILEKVVSEGSGKNAAIEGYRIGGKTA
;
A
#
# COMPACT_ATOMS: atom_id res chain seq x y z
N PHE A 1 -2.17 -23.20 -4.80
CA PHE A 1 -2.57 -23.39 -6.20
C PHE A 1 -1.45 -24.16 -6.92
N ASP A 2 -1.76 -25.34 -7.46
CA ASP A 2 -0.81 -26.12 -8.25
C ASP A 2 -1.03 -25.81 -9.75
N LEU A 3 -0.11 -25.06 -10.35
CA LEU A 3 -0.18 -24.67 -11.76
C LEU A 3 -0.13 -25.87 -12.71
N ASN A 4 0.47 -26.99 -12.28
CA ASN A 4 0.55 -28.21 -13.08
C ASN A 4 -0.73 -29.07 -12.97
N ASN A 5 -1.51 -28.87 -11.91
CA ASN A 5 -2.78 -29.54 -11.72
C ASN A 5 -3.80 -28.58 -11.07
N PRO A 6 -4.34 -27.63 -11.84
CA PRO A 6 -5.28 -26.64 -11.32
C PRO A 6 -6.58 -27.27 -10.77
N TYR A 7 -6.88 -28.50 -11.13
CA TYR A 7 -8.07 -29.23 -10.69
C TYR A 7 -7.80 -30.13 -9.47
N LYS A 8 -6.58 -30.21 -8.97
CA LYS A 8 -6.21 -31.07 -7.84
C LYS A 8 -7.12 -30.88 -6.62
N LEU A 9 -7.40 -29.62 -6.26
CA LEU A 9 -8.33 -29.27 -5.19
C LEU A 9 -9.78 -29.77 -5.40
N ILE A 10 -10.16 -30.06 -6.65
CA ILE A 10 -11.51 -30.52 -7.00
C ILE A 10 -11.56 -32.04 -7.05
N TYR A 11 -10.47 -32.70 -7.50
CA TYR A 11 -10.44 -34.14 -7.72
C TYR A 11 -9.90 -34.94 -6.52
N GLU A 12 -9.11 -34.31 -5.64
CA GLU A 12 -8.66 -34.95 -4.39
C GLU A 12 -9.69 -34.83 -3.26
N THR A 13 -10.66 -33.94 -3.36
CA THR A 13 -11.82 -33.91 -2.49
C THR A 13 -12.85 -34.93 -3.00
N ASP A 14 -13.27 -35.81 -2.12
CA ASP A 14 -14.25 -36.89 -2.28
C ASP A 14 -15.15 -36.73 -3.51
N ASN A 15 -15.26 -37.80 -4.33
CA ASN A 15 -16.12 -37.88 -5.53
C ASN A 15 -17.62 -37.62 -5.29
N ASN A 16 -18.05 -37.42 -4.03
CA ASN A 16 -19.44 -37.21 -3.59
C ASN A 16 -19.77 -35.74 -3.29
N ILE A 17 -18.94 -34.76 -3.67
CA ILE A 17 -19.29 -33.34 -3.44
C ILE A 17 -20.48 -32.90 -4.31
N SER A 18 -21.37 -32.12 -3.73
CA SER A 18 -22.51 -31.54 -4.45
C SER A 18 -22.04 -30.57 -5.54
N ALA A 19 -22.88 -30.34 -6.57
CA ALA A 19 -22.62 -29.36 -7.62
C ALA A 19 -22.36 -27.95 -7.03
N LYS A 20 -23.02 -27.56 -5.94
CA LYS A 20 -22.83 -26.29 -5.22
C LYS A 20 -21.45 -26.21 -4.56
N GLU A 21 -21.00 -27.30 -3.94
CA GLU A 21 -19.68 -27.34 -3.31
C GLU A 21 -18.55 -27.30 -4.37
N LYS A 22 -18.73 -28.05 -5.46
CA LYS A 22 -17.81 -27.99 -6.61
C LYS A 22 -17.69 -26.57 -7.16
N GLN A 23 -18.80 -25.86 -7.34
CA GLN A 23 -18.78 -24.47 -7.81
C GLN A 23 -18.06 -23.54 -6.81
N LYS A 24 -18.25 -23.75 -5.50
CA LYS A 24 -17.56 -22.99 -4.47
C LYS A 24 -16.05 -23.21 -4.51
N LEU A 25 -15.60 -24.45 -4.71
CA LEU A 25 -14.17 -24.78 -4.85
C LEU A 25 -13.57 -24.17 -6.13
N LEU A 26 -14.29 -24.21 -7.25
CA LEU A 26 -13.88 -23.54 -8.49
C LEU A 26 -13.72 -22.03 -8.29
N ASN A 27 -14.69 -21.36 -7.68
CA ASN A 27 -14.63 -19.95 -7.39
C ASN A 27 -13.46 -19.60 -6.47
N LYS A 28 -13.16 -20.44 -5.48
CA LYS A 28 -12.00 -20.29 -4.59
C LYS A 28 -10.69 -20.43 -5.36
N MET A 29 -10.61 -21.40 -6.28
CA MET A 29 -9.42 -21.63 -7.11
C MET A 29 -9.16 -20.47 -8.06
N TRP A 30 -10.20 -19.90 -8.66
CA TRP A 30 -10.08 -18.77 -9.60
C TRP A 30 -9.89 -17.42 -8.92
N ARG A 31 -10.11 -17.35 -7.59
CA ARG A 31 -9.96 -16.10 -6.85
C ARG A 31 -8.50 -15.71 -6.73
N ASN A 32 -8.15 -14.56 -7.27
CA ASN A 32 -6.85 -13.95 -7.11
C ASN A 32 -6.89 -12.94 -5.95
N GLN A 33 -6.36 -13.31 -4.80
CA GLN A 33 -6.38 -12.49 -3.59
C GLN A 33 -5.70 -11.12 -3.79
N CYS A 34 -4.72 -11.03 -4.70
CA CYS A 34 -4.03 -9.77 -4.95
C CYS A 34 -4.91 -8.68 -5.58
N ILE A 35 -5.98 -9.08 -6.27
CA ILE A 35 -6.88 -8.16 -6.99
C ILE A 35 -8.34 -8.25 -6.55
N ASN A 36 -8.79 -9.41 -6.03
CA ASN A 36 -10.18 -9.62 -5.66
C ASN A 36 -10.49 -9.32 -4.19
N ASP A 37 -9.46 -9.28 -3.33
CA ASP A 37 -9.60 -9.08 -1.90
C ASP A 37 -9.08 -7.71 -1.48
N THR A 38 -9.79 -7.09 -0.53
CA THR A 38 -9.34 -5.86 0.12
C THR A 38 -8.92 -6.16 1.55
N TYR A 39 -7.97 -5.38 2.06
CA TYR A 39 -7.46 -5.50 3.42
C TYR A 39 -7.01 -4.14 3.93
N GLU A 40 -6.90 -4.01 5.23
CA GLU A 40 -6.25 -2.84 5.84
C GLU A 40 -4.73 -2.94 5.65
N PRO A 41 -4.09 -2.01 4.93
CA PRO A 41 -2.68 -2.15 4.56
C PRO A 41 -1.72 -2.00 5.75
N GLY A 42 -2.21 -1.50 6.89
CA GLY A 42 -1.41 -1.30 8.08
C GLY A 42 -0.19 -0.39 7.82
N SER A 43 0.89 -0.64 8.53
CA SER A 43 2.08 0.24 8.52
C SER A 43 2.79 0.35 7.17
N THR A 44 2.49 -0.51 6.18
CA THR A 44 2.99 -0.32 4.81
C THR A 44 2.42 0.94 4.17
N PHE A 45 1.21 1.35 4.58
CA PHE A 45 0.57 2.57 4.11
C PHE A 45 1.24 3.87 4.59
N LYS A 46 2.06 3.81 5.63
CA LYS A 46 2.85 4.95 6.11
C LYS A 46 3.75 5.57 5.03
N VAL A 47 4.11 4.79 4.00
CA VAL A 47 4.83 5.31 2.83
C VAL A 47 4.00 6.38 2.12
N VAL A 48 2.70 6.14 1.94
CA VAL A 48 1.76 7.08 1.31
C VAL A 48 1.61 8.35 2.17
N THR A 49 1.39 8.17 3.47
CA THR A 49 1.28 9.30 4.43
C THR A 49 2.55 10.14 4.47
N ALA A 50 3.73 9.49 4.51
CA ALA A 50 5.02 10.16 4.48
C ALA A 50 5.19 11.00 3.22
N THR A 51 4.89 10.41 2.06
CA THR A 51 5.02 11.07 0.76
C THR A 51 4.11 12.30 0.67
N ALA A 52 2.83 12.16 1.01
CA ALA A 52 1.87 13.26 0.99
C ALA A 52 2.31 14.42 1.91
N ALA A 53 2.77 14.10 3.12
CA ALA A 53 3.17 15.10 4.09
C ALA A 53 4.48 15.83 3.72
N LEU A 54 5.42 15.13 3.07
CA LEU A 54 6.66 15.73 2.55
C LEU A 54 6.37 16.65 1.35
N GLU A 55 5.56 16.20 0.41
CA GLU A 55 5.19 16.99 -0.77
C GLU A 55 4.44 18.28 -0.39
N GLU A 56 3.51 18.17 0.56
CA GLU A 56 2.74 19.33 1.06
C GLU A 56 3.59 20.28 1.96
N GLY A 57 4.78 19.85 2.37
CA GLY A 57 5.60 20.60 3.32
C GLY A 57 5.05 20.60 4.75
N ALA A 58 4.11 19.72 5.07
CA ALA A 58 3.55 19.56 6.42
C ALA A 58 4.60 19.02 7.40
N VAL A 59 5.60 18.31 6.88
CA VAL A 59 6.80 17.86 7.62
C VAL A 59 8.04 17.94 6.72
N THR A 60 9.20 17.99 7.39
CA THR A 60 10.53 17.81 6.77
C THR A 60 11.17 16.56 7.39
N ILE A 61 12.28 16.11 6.82
CA ILE A 61 13.06 14.99 7.36
C ILE A 61 13.54 15.24 8.80
N ASP A 62 13.73 16.50 9.18
CA ASP A 62 14.22 16.95 10.49
C ASP A 62 13.09 17.28 11.47
N SER A 63 11.83 17.23 11.05
CA SER A 63 10.67 17.49 11.91
C SER A 63 10.71 16.61 13.16
N LYS A 64 10.54 17.22 14.35
CA LYS A 64 10.65 16.52 15.64
C LYS A 64 9.30 16.09 16.15
N PHE A 65 9.30 14.94 16.78
CA PHE A 65 8.14 14.26 17.36
C PHE A 65 8.49 13.66 18.72
N ASN A 66 7.46 13.33 19.51
CA ASN A 66 7.62 12.61 20.76
C ASN A 66 6.61 11.47 20.83
N CYS A 67 7.09 10.26 21.12
CA CYS A 67 6.29 9.06 21.26
C CYS A 67 6.34 8.53 22.69
N PRO A 68 5.35 8.81 23.55
CA PRO A 68 5.25 8.24 24.89
C PRO A 68 4.66 6.83 24.90
N GLY A 69 4.52 6.16 23.74
CA GLY A 69 3.89 4.86 23.57
C GLY A 69 2.42 4.91 23.14
N PHE A 70 1.85 6.11 23.02
CA PHE A 70 0.49 6.33 22.54
C PHE A 70 0.27 7.78 22.08
N LYS A 71 -0.82 8.02 21.37
CA LYS A 71 -1.37 9.36 21.09
C LYS A 71 -2.83 9.40 21.49
N ILE A 72 -3.26 10.48 22.10
CA ILE A 72 -4.68 10.76 22.36
C ILE A 72 -5.19 11.62 21.20
N VAL A 73 -6.28 11.17 20.59
CA VAL A 73 -7.00 11.89 19.54
C VAL A 73 -8.46 11.92 19.97
N GLU A 74 -8.98 13.11 20.25
CA GLU A 74 -10.27 13.29 20.92
C GLU A 74 -10.34 12.46 22.22
N ASP A 75 -11.28 11.52 22.32
CA ASP A 75 -11.47 10.62 23.47
C ASP A 75 -10.73 9.27 23.31
N ARG A 76 -10.02 9.05 22.19
CA ARG A 76 -9.38 7.78 21.85
C ARG A 76 -7.90 7.77 22.16
N LYS A 77 -7.48 6.73 22.91
CA LYS A 77 -6.07 6.42 23.14
C LYS A 77 -5.57 5.41 22.14
N ILE A 78 -4.84 5.86 21.13
CA ILE A 78 -4.25 5.01 20.07
C ILE A 78 -2.83 4.65 20.47
N ARG A 79 -2.53 3.35 20.54
CA ARG A 79 -1.25 2.85 21.06
C ARG A 79 -0.20 2.70 19.95
N CYS A 80 1.05 2.94 20.31
CA CYS A 80 2.19 2.49 19.54
C CYS A 80 2.42 0.99 19.75
N HIS A 81 3.01 0.29 18.77
CA HIS A 81 3.44 -1.09 18.96
C HIS A 81 4.49 -1.20 20.08
N LYS A 82 5.36 -0.19 20.24
CA LYS A 82 6.25 -0.05 21.40
C LYS A 82 5.52 0.71 22.51
N ILE A 83 4.94 -0.01 23.43
CA ILE A 83 4.09 0.56 24.50
C ILE A 83 4.85 1.47 25.47
N THR A 84 6.18 1.29 25.62
CA THR A 84 7.06 2.15 26.42
C THR A 84 7.43 3.45 25.70
N GLY A 85 7.03 3.57 24.43
CA GLY A 85 7.36 4.72 23.57
C GLY A 85 8.74 4.66 22.95
N HIS A 86 8.93 5.46 21.89
CA HIS A 86 10.22 5.68 21.23
C HIS A 86 10.94 6.91 21.81
N GLY A 87 10.25 7.73 22.61
CA GLY A 87 10.77 9.00 23.11
C GLY A 87 10.79 10.07 22.02
N SER A 88 11.78 10.96 22.09
CA SER A 88 11.98 12.03 21.11
C SER A 88 12.67 11.46 19.86
N GLU A 89 12.07 11.65 18.71
CA GLU A 89 12.59 11.19 17.41
C GLU A 89 12.27 12.21 16.30
N ASP A 90 13.07 12.24 15.24
CA ASP A 90 12.72 12.98 14.04
C ASP A 90 11.83 12.12 13.12
N PHE A 91 11.42 12.73 12.00
CA PHE A 91 10.52 12.09 11.06
C PHE A 91 11.11 10.80 10.46
N VAL A 92 12.41 10.81 10.12
CA VAL A 92 13.11 9.65 9.55
C VAL A 92 13.14 8.49 10.56
N HIS A 93 13.50 8.78 11.82
CA HIS A 93 13.49 7.76 12.88
C HIS A 93 12.07 7.26 13.17
N GLY A 94 11.04 8.13 13.12
CA GLY A 94 9.65 7.74 13.22
C GLY A 94 9.22 6.74 12.13
N ALA A 95 9.72 6.92 10.91
CA ALA A 95 9.50 5.99 9.81
C ALA A 95 10.28 4.66 10.00
N MET A 96 11.56 4.75 10.38
CA MET A 96 12.43 3.60 10.67
C MET A 96 11.86 2.72 11.79
N ASN A 97 11.34 3.34 12.85
CA ASN A 97 10.70 2.68 13.98
C ASN A 97 9.25 2.28 13.74
N SER A 98 8.67 2.62 12.59
CA SER A 98 7.24 2.42 12.32
C SER A 98 6.32 2.99 13.41
N CYS A 99 6.66 4.16 13.95
CA CYS A 99 6.01 4.77 15.10
C CYS A 99 4.60 5.27 14.77
N ASN A 100 3.54 4.70 15.42
CA ASN A 100 2.16 5.13 15.18
C ASN A 100 1.92 6.58 15.63
N PRO A 101 2.31 7.03 16.85
CA PRO A 101 2.13 8.41 17.27
C PRO A 101 2.73 9.45 16.31
N VAL A 102 3.88 9.17 15.71
CA VAL A 102 4.47 10.06 14.69
C VAL A 102 3.55 10.16 13.48
N PHE A 103 3.10 9.04 12.92
CA PHE A 103 2.26 9.05 11.73
C PHE A 103 0.86 9.60 11.96
N ILE A 104 0.30 9.43 13.16
CA ILE A 104 -0.94 10.11 13.58
C ILE A 104 -0.73 11.62 13.55
N GLU A 105 0.34 12.11 14.17
CA GLU A 105 0.67 13.54 14.18
C GLU A 105 0.87 14.09 12.77
N VAL A 106 1.57 13.33 11.91
CA VAL A 106 1.79 13.69 10.51
C VAL A 106 0.48 13.81 9.74
N GLY A 107 -0.41 12.81 9.89
CA GLY A 107 -1.74 12.84 9.26
C GLY A 107 -2.61 14.02 9.74
N LEU A 108 -2.59 14.30 11.05
CA LEU A 108 -3.33 15.43 11.62
C LEU A 108 -2.78 16.78 11.15
N ARG A 109 -1.44 16.94 11.00
CA ARG A 109 -0.83 18.15 10.42
C ARG A 109 -1.21 18.36 8.96
N LEU A 110 -1.31 17.28 8.19
CA LEU A 110 -1.75 17.34 6.79
C LEU A 110 -3.23 17.75 6.69
N GLY A 111 -4.07 17.25 7.60
CA GLY A 111 -5.50 17.51 7.63
C GLY A 111 -6.30 16.64 6.65
N ALA A 112 -7.58 16.44 6.95
CA ALA A 112 -8.44 15.49 6.23
C ALA A 112 -8.62 15.83 4.74
N GLU A 113 -8.84 17.10 4.39
CA GLU A 113 -9.07 17.53 3.01
C GLU A 113 -7.86 17.26 2.10
N ARG A 114 -6.67 17.66 2.56
CA ARG A 114 -5.42 17.43 1.82
C ARG A 114 -5.10 15.94 1.74
N TYR A 115 -5.26 15.23 2.85
CA TYR A 115 -5.06 13.79 2.89
C TYR A 115 -5.95 13.06 1.87
N TYR A 116 -7.22 13.41 1.80
CA TYR A 116 -8.16 12.85 0.83
C TYR A 116 -7.84 13.23 -0.62
N SER A 117 -7.31 14.44 -0.84
CA SER A 117 -6.80 14.87 -2.15
C SER A 117 -5.65 13.99 -2.62
N TYR A 118 -4.71 13.67 -1.72
CA TYR A 118 -3.60 12.73 -2.01
C TYR A 118 -4.08 11.30 -2.28
N PHE A 119 -5.12 10.82 -1.58
CA PHE A 119 -5.74 9.54 -1.92
C PHE A 119 -6.21 9.51 -3.38
N ARG A 120 -6.79 10.61 -3.85
CA ARG A 120 -7.24 10.76 -5.23
C ARG A 120 -6.06 10.85 -6.20
N GLN A 121 -5.08 11.70 -5.90
CA GLN A 121 -3.89 11.94 -6.72
C GLN A 121 -3.07 10.65 -6.90
N PHE A 122 -2.87 9.89 -5.84
CA PHE A 122 -2.16 8.61 -5.87
C PHE A 122 -3.01 7.45 -6.39
N GLY A 123 -4.25 7.73 -6.84
CA GLY A 123 -5.14 6.78 -7.48
C GLY A 123 -5.76 5.74 -6.56
N LEU A 124 -5.74 5.96 -5.24
CA LEU A 124 -6.26 5.02 -4.25
C LEU A 124 -7.80 4.95 -4.20
N LEU A 125 -8.51 5.90 -4.82
CA LEU A 125 -9.99 5.93 -4.87
C LEU A 125 -10.57 5.29 -6.12
N LYS A 126 -9.74 4.79 -7.04
CA LYS A 126 -10.15 4.12 -8.28
C LYS A 126 -9.42 2.78 -8.43
N LYS A 127 -9.97 1.87 -9.22
CA LYS A 127 -9.29 0.63 -9.59
C LYS A 127 -8.00 0.93 -10.35
N THR A 128 -7.04 0.01 -10.30
CA THR A 128 -5.75 0.16 -11.01
C THR A 128 -5.92 0.05 -12.51
N GLY A 129 -6.94 -0.67 -12.97
CA GLY A 129 -7.16 -0.97 -14.39
C GLY A 129 -6.32 -2.14 -14.88
N ILE A 130 -5.87 -3.02 -13.97
CA ILE A 130 -5.18 -4.26 -14.35
C ILE A 130 -6.03 -5.06 -15.35
N ASP A 131 -5.38 -5.67 -16.32
CA ASP A 131 -5.99 -6.45 -17.41
C ASP A 131 -6.51 -7.84 -16.97
N LEU A 132 -6.79 -8.00 -15.67
CA LEU A 132 -7.40 -9.19 -15.09
C LEU A 132 -8.81 -8.89 -14.56
N PRO A 133 -9.74 -9.86 -14.64
CA PRO A 133 -11.12 -9.66 -14.18
C PRO A 133 -11.23 -9.66 -12.66
N GLY A 134 -12.26 -8.96 -12.15
CA GLY A 134 -12.67 -9.05 -10.76
C GLY A 134 -11.92 -8.15 -9.78
N GLU A 135 -11.21 -7.11 -10.26
CA GLU A 135 -10.55 -6.15 -9.37
C GLU A 135 -11.57 -5.50 -8.42
N ALA A 136 -11.30 -5.60 -7.11
CA ALA A 136 -12.12 -4.98 -6.08
C ALA A 136 -11.83 -3.48 -5.98
N GLY A 137 -12.83 -2.71 -5.56
CA GLY A 137 -12.67 -1.27 -5.30
C GLY A 137 -12.22 -1.00 -3.87
N THR A 138 -11.69 0.19 -3.65
CA THR A 138 -11.35 0.72 -2.31
C THR A 138 -12.60 0.87 -1.44
N ILE A 139 -12.48 0.49 -0.18
CA ILE A 139 -13.47 0.79 0.86
C ILE A 139 -12.87 1.89 1.74
N MET A 140 -13.43 3.09 1.67
CA MET A 140 -12.91 4.29 2.33
C MET A 140 -14.06 5.12 2.88
N HIS A 141 -13.81 5.80 4.00
CA HIS A 141 -14.72 6.83 4.52
C HIS A 141 -14.96 7.91 3.46
N LYS A 142 -16.18 8.40 3.40
CA LYS A 142 -16.43 9.62 2.62
C LYS A 142 -15.76 10.81 3.31
N MET A 143 -15.37 11.82 2.53
CA MET A 143 -14.69 13.00 3.06
C MET A 143 -15.47 13.67 4.20
N GLU A 144 -16.79 13.75 4.08
CA GLU A 144 -17.71 14.33 5.08
C GLU A 144 -17.71 13.60 6.43
N ASN A 145 -17.26 12.33 6.44
CA ASN A 145 -17.21 11.47 7.63
C ASN A 145 -15.78 11.24 8.14
N MET A 146 -14.81 11.98 7.61
CA MET A 146 -13.40 11.86 8.02
C MET A 146 -13.09 12.85 9.15
N GLY A 147 -13.44 12.47 10.39
CA GLY A 147 -13.05 13.18 11.60
C GLY A 147 -11.56 12.95 11.95
N GLU A 148 -11.13 13.53 13.06
CA GLU A 148 -9.73 13.41 13.51
C GLU A 148 -9.35 11.98 13.86
N VAL A 149 -10.26 11.18 14.43
CA VAL A 149 -10.02 9.77 14.78
C VAL A 149 -9.85 8.91 13.52
N GLU A 150 -10.73 9.08 12.53
CA GLU A 150 -10.63 8.38 11.25
C GLU A 150 -9.33 8.76 10.53
N LEU A 151 -9.01 10.05 10.47
CA LEU A 151 -7.76 10.54 9.88
C LEU A 151 -6.53 9.96 10.59
N ALA A 152 -6.55 9.92 11.91
CA ALA A 152 -5.48 9.35 12.72
C ALA A 152 -5.26 7.87 12.40
N THR A 153 -6.33 7.06 12.28
CA THR A 153 -6.22 5.63 11.97
C THR A 153 -5.82 5.38 10.52
N VAL A 154 -6.37 6.14 9.59
CA VAL A 154 -6.02 6.08 8.17
C VAL A 154 -4.54 6.41 7.95
N SER A 155 -3.97 7.34 8.72
CA SER A 155 -2.57 7.78 8.55
C SER A 155 -1.53 6.67 8.80
N PHE A 156 -1.90 5.60 9.49
CA PHE A 156 -1.04 4.41 9.63
C PHE A 156 -1.65 3.14 9.05
N GLY A 157 -2.65 3.29 8.15
CA GLY A 157 -3.16 2.22 7.30
C GLY A 157 -4.28 1.37 7.88
N GLN A 158 -5.09 1.92 8.80
CA GLN A 158 -6.27 1.27 9.35
C GLN A 158 -7.57 2.03 9.02
N SER A 159 -8.71 1.42 9.25
CA SER A 159 -10.07 1.97 9.03
C SER A 159 -10.43 2.21 7.55
N PHE A 160 -9.69 1.63 6.62
CA PHE A 160 -10.04 1.57 5.19
C PHE A 160 -9.42 0.32 4.58
N GLN A 161 -9.88 -0.05 3.37
CA GLN A 161 -9.37 -1.26 2.71
C GLN A 161 -9.04 -0.98 1.25
N ILE A 162 -7.93 -1.54 0.80
CA ILE A 162 -7.45 -1.54 -0.59
C ILE A 162 -6.97 -2.93 -1.00
N THR A 163 -6.86 -3.18 -2.30
CA THR A 163 -6.27 -4.43 -2.79
C THR A 163 -4.74 -4.40 -2.70
N PRO A 164 -4.05 -5.56 -2.59
CA PRO A 164 -2.60 -5.64 -2.66
C PRO A 164 -2.03 -5.00 -3.93
N ILE A 165 -2.66 -5.21 -5.09
CA ILE A 165 -2.19 -4.61 -6.35
C ILE A 165 -2.30 -3.08 -6.33
N GLN A 166 -3.35 -2.54 -5.69
CA GLN A 166 -3.52 -1.10 -5.56
C GLN A 166 -2.43 -0.48 -4.70
N LEU A 167 -2.10 -1.10 -3.56
CA LEU A 167 -0.99 -0.66 -2.73
C LEU A 167 0.34 -0.73 -3.47
N ALA A 168 0.63 -1.86 -4.13
CA ALA A 168 1.86 -2.06 -4.90
C ALA A 168 2.01 -1.02 -6.02
N THR A 169 0.96 -0.80 -6.82
CA THR A 169 0.94 0.21 -7.89
C THR A 169 1.20 1.62 -7.34
N THR A 170 0.56 1.95 -6.21
CA THR A 170 0.75 3.25 -5.57
C THR A 170 2.19 3.41 -5.07
N VAL A 171 2.70 2.46 -4.28
CA VAL A 171 4.07 2.55 -3.75
C VAL A 171 5.09 2.63 -4.89
N CYS A 172 4.94 1.82 -5.95
CA CYS A 172 5.81 1.90 -7.14
C CYS A 172 5.81 3.31 -7.73
N SER A 173 4.64 3.96 -7.84
CA SER A 173 4.57 5.32 -8.39
C SER A 173 5.24 6.37 -7.49
N LEU A 174 5.25 6.15 -6.17
CA LEU A 174 5.89 7.07 -5.23
C LEU A 174 7.43 6.98 -5.23
N ILE A 175 7.99 5.84 -5.65
CA ILE A 175 9.44 5.59 -5.61
C ILE A 175 10.12 5.60 -6.99
N ASN A 176 9.35 5.76 -8.08
CA ASN A 176 9.88 5.76 -9.46
C ASN A 176 9.85 7.15 -10.14
N GLY A 177 9.80 8.23 -9.34
CA GLY A 177 9.74 9.60 -9.86
C GLY A 177 8.32 10.06 -10.24
N GLY A 178 7.29 9.53 -9.60
CA GLY A 178 5.91 9.98 -9.80
C GLY A 178 5.28 9.47 -11.11
N ARG A 179 5.66 8.27 -11.56
CA ARG A 179 5.09 7.62 -12.75
C ARG A 179 4.17 6.49 -12.33
N ARG A 180 2.89 6.63 -12.53
CA ARG A 180 1.92 5.58 -12.28
C ARG A 180 1.68 4.76 -13.53
N ILE A 181 2.18 3.54 -13.54
CA ILE A 181 2.04 2.57 -14.62
C ILE A 181 0.83 1.69 -14.32
N THR A 182 -0.07 1.55 -15.29
CA THR A 182 -1.17 0.59 -15.18
C THR A 182 -0.61 -0.82 -15.09
N PRO A 183 -0.85 -1.59 -14.01
CA PRO A 183 -0.36 -2.95 -13.91
C PRO A 183 -1.01 -3.82 -14.98
N HIS A 184 -0.24 -4.76 -15.56
CA HIS A 184 -0.70 -5.61 -16.64
C HIS A 184 0.11 -6.90 -16.74
N PHE A 185 -0.48 -7.92 -17.34
CA PHE A 185 0.15 -9.20 -17.67
C PHE A 185 0.32 -9.37 -19.18
N GLY A 186 -0.68 -8.93 -19.97
CA GLY A 186 -0.58 -9.01 -21.43
C GLY A 186 0.45 -8.02 -21.96
N VAL A 187 1.34 -8.45 -22.86
CA VAL A 187 2.31 -7.57 -23.55
C VAL A 187 2.08 -7.54 -25.06
N ALA A 188 1.65 -8.66 -25.62
CA ALA A 188 1.37 -8.76 -27.04
C ALA A 188 0.35 -9.87 -27.33
N VAL A 189 -0.29 -9.77 -28.48
CA VAL A 189 -1.08 -10.83 -29.11
C VAL A 189 -0.25 -11.38 -30.26
N GLU A 190 0.01 -12.69 -30.25
CA GLU A 190 0.78 -13.38 -31.29
C GLU A 190 -0.11 -14.31 -32.12
N SER A 191 0.26 -14.50 -33.37
CA SER A 191 -0.36 -15.50 -34.24
C SER A 191 0.15 -16.90 -33.89
N PRO A 192 -0.60 -17.97 -34.23
CA PRO A 192 -0.12 -19.35 -34.02
C PRO A 192 1.22 -19.66 -34.70
N GLY A 193 1.62 -18.90 -35.72
CA GLY A 193 2.91 -19.01 -36.42
C GLY A 193 4.04 -18.21 -35.77
N GLY A 194 3.85 -17.59 -34.63
CA GLY A 194 4.90 -16.88 -33.88
C GLY A 194 5.11 -15.41 -34.27
N GLY A 195 4.27 -14.84 -35.15
CA GLY A 195 4.36 -13.40 -35.49
C GLY A 195 3.50 -12.53 -34.54
N THR A 196 4.04 -11.41 -34.07
CA THR A 196 3.26 -10.43 -33.29
C THR A 196 2.17 -9.81 -34.14
N VAL A 197 0.93 -9.96 -33.73
CA VAL A 197 -0.25 -9.38 -34.40
C VAL A 197 -0.51 -7.97 -33.86
N ARG A 198 -0.33 -7.76 -32.55
CA ARG A 198 -0.54 -6.48 -31.90
C ARG A 198 0.21 -6.42 -30.57
N GLU A 199 0.97 -5.37 -30.36
CA GLU A 199 1.46 -5.00 -29.03
C GLU A 199 0.32 -4.37 -28.20
N LEU A 200 0.32 -4.61 -26.89
CA LEU A 200 -0.66 -4.05 -25.99
C LEU A 200 -0.03 -2.86 -25.27
N GLU A 201 -0.71 -1.72 -25.33
CA GLU A 201 -0.28 -0.49 -24.67
C GLU A 201 -1.14 -0.19 -23.46
N TYR A 202 -0.51 0.29 -22.39
CA TYR A 202 -1.18 0.61 -21.14
C TYR A 202 -0.90 2.05 -20.72
N PRO A 203 -1.89 2.76 -20.15
CA PRO A 203 -1.72 4.13 -19.71
C PRO A 203 -0.61 4.27 -18.66
N VAL A 204 0.19 5.33 -18.81
CA VAL A 204 1.15 5.79 -17.81
C VAL A 204 0.80 7.22 -17.44
N GLU A 205 0.39 7.43 -16.20
CA GLU A 205 0.21 8.77 -15.64
C GLU A 205 1.56 9.28 -15.13
N THR A 206 1.96 10.50 -15.49
CA THR A 206 3.24 11.11 -15.07
C THR A 206 2.99 12.36 -14.24
N GLY A 207 3.99 12.76 -13.44
CA GLY A 207 3.91 14.01 -12.67
C GLY A 207 2.96 13.94 -11.47
N ILE A 208 2.67 12.74 -10.95
CA ILE A 208 1.87 12.59 -9.73
C ILE A 208 2.65 12.92 -8.46
N LEU A 209 3.98 13.06 -8.57
CA LEU A 209 4.89 13.39 -7.48
C LEU A 209 6.18 13.99 -8.06
N PRO A 210 6.77 15.04 -7.46
CA PRO A 210 8.08 15.54 -7.81
C PRO A 210 9.19 14.51 -7.55
N GLU A 211 10.22 14.49 -8.41
CA GLU A 211 11.33 13.52 -8.31
C GLU A 211 12.15 13.65 -7.02
N ASP A 212 12.35 14.86 -6.51
CA ASP A 212 13.07 15.12 -5.26
C ASP A 212 12.34 14.53 -4.04
N ILE A 213 11.01 14.61 -4.01
CA ILE A 213 10.18 13.95 -3.00
C ILE A 213 10.29 12.42 -3.15
N SER A 214 10.19 11.91 -4.38
CA SER A 214 10.37 10.48 -4.66
C SER A 214 11.74 9.99 -4.19
N ALA A 215 12.81 10.73 -4.45
CA ALA A 215 14.17 10.43 -3.98
C ALA A 215 14.26 10.43 -2.44
N THR A 216 13.61 11.40 -1.78
CA THR A 216 13.55 11.48 -0.32
C THR A 216 12.83 10.25 0.27
N VAL A 217 11.72 9.84 -0.33
CA VAL A 217 10.98 8.63 0.09
C VAL A 217 11.84 7.38 -0.08
N ARG A 218 12.54 7.22 -1.20
CA ARG A 218 13.49 6.10 -1.41
C ARG A 218 14.56 6.06 -0.32
N MET A 219 15.16 7.21 0.01
CA MET A 219 16.16 7.32 1.08
C MET A 219 15.59 6.90 2.44
N ILE A 220 14.38 7.33 2.79
CA ILE A 220 13.72 6.94 4.03
C ILE A 220 13.49 5.42 4.07
N LEU A 221 12.98 4.83 2.97
CA LEU A 221 12.70 3.39 2.88
C LEU A 221 13.99 2.56 2.94
N GLU A 222 15.10 3.05 2.37
CA GLU A 222 16.42 2.42 2.50
C GLU A 222 16.88 2.41 3.96
N LYS A 223 16.71 3.52 4.70
CA LYS A 223 17.02 3.60 6.13
C LYS A 223 16.15 2.66 6.99
N VAL A 224 14.89 2.45 6.62
CA VAL A 224 14.03 1.46 7.29
C VAL A 224 14.66 0.07 7.22
N VAL A 225 15.28 -0.30 6.09
CA VAL A 225 15.91 -1.63 5.91
C VAL A 225 17.32 -1.66 6.46
N SER A 226 18.15 -0.64 6.24
CA SER A 226 19.54 -0.65 6.68
C SER A 226 19.70 -0.48 8.20
N GLU A 227 18.86 0.35 8.83
CA GLU A 227 19.04 0.78 10.22
C GLU A 227 17.79 0.57 11.09
N GLY A 228 16.60 0.41 10.47
CA GLY A 228 15.30 0.40 11.14
C GLY A 228 14.68 -0.97 11.35
N SER A 229 13.35 -0.99 11.40
CA SER A 229 12.53 -2.19 11.64
C SER A 229 12.59 -3.23 10.51
N GLY A 230 13.08 -2.85 9.33
CA GLY A 230 13.17 -3.70 8.13
C GLY A 230 14.46 -4.49 7.96
N LYS A 231 15.35 -4.53 8.95
CA LYS A 231 16.70 -5.13 8.84
C LYS A 231 16.73 -6.57 8.30
N ASN A 232 15.69 -7.35 8.56
CA ASN A 232 15.60 -8.74 8.06
C ASN A 232 15.46 -8.83 6.52
N ALA A 233 15.15 -7.73 5.84
CA ALA A 233 15.09 -7.67 4.38
C ALA A 233 16.42 -7.25 3.74
N ALA A 234 17.44 -6.94 4.53
CA ALA A 234 18.74 -6.54 4.00
C ALA A 234 19.43 -7.71 3.28
N ILE A 235 20.01 -7.42 2.12
CA ILE A 235 20.82 -8.37 1.34
C ILE A 235 22.16 -7.71 1.08
N GLU A 236 23.24 -8.39 1.43
CA GLU A 236 24.60 -7.90 1.24
C GLU A 236 24.87 -7.59 -0.25
N GLY A 237 25.46 -6.42 -0.52
CA GLY A 237 25.75 -5.95 -1.89
C GLY A 237 24.58 -5.29 -2.59
N TYR A 238 23.38 -5.22 -1.98
CA TYR A 238 22.20 -4.58 -2.58
C TYR A 238 21.67 -3.43 -1.71
N ARG A 239 21.21 -2.36 -2.39
CA ARG A 239 20.45 -1.28 -1.75
C ARG A 239 18.97 -1.65 -1.78
N ILE A 240 18.40 -1.92 -0.62
CA ILE A 240 17.00 -2.33 -0.48
C ILE A 240 16.24 -1.29 0.34
N GLY A 241 15.13 -0.84 -0.18
CA GLY A 241 14.15 -0.03 0.55
C GLY A 241 12.88 -0.83 0.83
N GLY A 242 12.24 -0.58 1.96
CA GLY A 242 11.01 -1.28 2.32
C GLY A 242 10.31 -0.69 3.53
N LYS A 243 9.12 -1.22 3.83
CA LYS A 243 8.35 -0.87 5.02
C LYS A 243 7.72 -2.13 5.61
N THR A 244 7.94 -2.35 6.90
CA THR A 244 7.28 -3.43 7.67
C THR A 244 5.80 -3.13 7.91
N ALA A 245 4.97 -4.18 7.90
CA ALA A 245 3.57 -4.13 8.29
C ALA A 245 3.42 -4.12 9.82
#